data_0541c5547f127b245da634388b2eee76
#
_entry.id   0541c5547f127b245da634388b2eee76
#
_cell.length_a   1.000
_cell.length_b   1.000
_cell.length_c   1.000
_cell.angle_alpha   90.00
_cell.angle_beta   90.00
_cell.angle_gamma   90.00
#
_symmetry.space_group_name_H-M   'P 1'
#
loop_
_entity.id
_entity.type
_entity.pdbx_description
1 polymer ?
#
loop_
_entity_poly.entity_id
_entity_poly.type
_entity_poly.pdbx_seq_one_letter_code
_entity_poly.pdbx_strand_id
1 'polypeptide(L)'
;MTILFRWTFRLTVLLILLSVAALGLTFYLATQSLPNYEKEIKLFGLDAELEIIRDTYNVPHIFGQNDKDILFGLGYVHAQDRLWQMATLRRKAQGRLAEVFGVT
;
A
#
# COMPACT_ATOMS: atom_id res chain seq x y z
N MET A 1 42.19 -30.60 6.13
CA MET A 1 41.06 -30.47 5.18
C MET A 1 39.67 -30.55 5.85
N THR A 2 39.46 -31.36 6.87
CA THR A 2 38.14 -31.53 7.52
C THR A 2 37.64 -30.33 8.32
N ILE A 3 38.51 -29.55 8.96
CA ILE A 3 38.11 -28.38 9.78
C ILE A 3 37.61 -27.24 8.89
N LEU A 4 38.31 -26.91 7.82
CA LEU A 4 37.90 -25.89 6.84
C LEU A 4 36.57 -26.25 6.20
N PHE A 5 36.36 -27.50 5.80
CA PHE A 5 35.09 -27.98 5.24
C PHE A 5 33.92 -27.85 6.22
N ARG A 6 34.14 -28.15 7.50
CA ARG A 6 33.10 -27.99 8.53
C ARG A 6 32.74 -26.52 8.77
N TRP A 7 33.71 -25.62 8.70
CA TRP A 7 33.47 -24.18 8.83
C TRP A 7 32.75 -23.60 7.62
N THR A 8 33.14 -23.94 6.40
CA THR A 8 32.46 -23.52 5.18
C THR A 8 31.04 -24.04 5.12
N PHE A 9 30.78 -25.29 5.49
CA PHE A 9 29.45 -25.86 5.56
C PHE A 9 28.58 -25.13 6.58
N ARG A 10 29.09 -24.80 7.75
CA ARG A 10 28.33 -24.02 8.75
C ARG A 10 28.01 -22.61 8.25
N LEU A 11 28.94 -21.95 7.59
CA LEU A 11 28.72 -20.62 7.01
C LEU A 11 27.67 -20.65 5.90
N THR A 12 27.71 -21.65 5.03
CA THR A 12 26.68 -21.77 3.96
C THR A 12 25.31 -22.04 4.54
N VAL A 13 25.17 -22.90 5.53
CA VAL A 13 23.91 -23.16 6.23
C VAL A 13 23.38 -21.88 6.91
N LEU A 14 24.27 -21.14 7.58
CA LEU A 14 23.88 -19.88 8.23
C LEU A 14 23.42 -18.82 7.21
N LEU A 15 24.11 -18.70 6.08
CA LEU A 15 23.69 -17.80 4.98
C LEU A 15 22.32 -18.18 4.40
N ILE A 16 22.07 -19.48 4.21
CA ILE A 16 20.77 -19.97 3.74
C ILE A 16 19.66 -19.63 4.75
N LEU A 17 19.89 -19.87 6.03
CA LEU A 17 18.94 -19.54 7.08
C LEU A 17 18.65 -18.03 7.14
N LEU A 18 19.66 -17.19 7.03
CA LEU A 18 19.50 -15.74 7.00
C LEU A 18 18.71 -15.28 5.75
N SER A 19 18.99 -15.87 4.59
CA SER A 19 18.25 -15.52 3.36
C SER A 19 16.78 -15.93 3.43
N VAL A 20 16.48 -17.11 3.97
CA VAL A 20 15.09 -17.56 4.18
C VAL A 20 14.37 -16.67 5.20
N ALA A 21 15.04 -16.32 6.29
CA ALA A 21 14.48 -15.40 7.29
C ALA A 21 14.21 -13.99 6.70
N ALA A 22 15.12 -13.46 5.88
CA ALA A 22 14.95 -12.18 5.22
C ALA A 22 13.77 -12.21 4.21
N LEU A 23 13.67 -13.28 3.41
CA LEU A 23 12.53 -13.47 2.50
C LEU A 23 11.20 -13.60 3.24
N GLY A 24 11.17 -14.35 4.34
CA GLY A 24 9.97 -14.47 5.18
C GLY A 24 9.56 -13.13 5.80
N LEU A 25 10.53 -12.36 6.28
CA LEU A 25 10.26 -11.02 6.84
C LEU A 25 9.76 -10.05 5.77
N THR A 26 10.37 -10.01 4.60
CA THR A 26 9.92 -9.14 3.49
C THR A 26 8.52 -9.52 3.02
N PHE A 27 8.22 -10.83 2.91
CA PHE A 27 6.87 -11.29 2.58
C PHE A 27 5.85 -10.89 3.65
N TYR A 28 6.18 -11.06 4.92
CA TYR A 28 5.32 -10.67 6.04
C TYR A 28 5.02 -9.17 6.04
N LEU A 29 6.04 -8.32 5.87
CA LEU A 29 5.87 -6.87 5.80
C LEU A 29 5.07 -6.45 4.56
N ALA A 30 5.29 -7.10 3.43
CA ALA A 30 4.53 -6.84 2.20
C ALA A 30 3.04 -7.18 2.37
N THR A 31 2.71 -8.31 3.00
CA THR A 31 1.32 -8.69 3.24
C THR A 31 0.61 -7.76 4.23
N GLN A 32 1.32 -7.25 5.23
CA GLN A 32 0.77 -6.25 6.17
C GLN A 32 0.50 -4.89 5.52
N SER A 33 1.21 -4.55 4.45
CA SER A 33 1.01 -3.28 3.75
C SER A 33 -0.20 -3.28 2.81
N LEU A 34 -0.79 -4.44 2.55
CA LEU A 34 -1.99 -4.55 1.71
C LEU A 34 -3.21 -4.00 2.46
N PRO A 35 -3.97 -3.10 1.84
CA PRO A 35 -5.19 -2.57 2.44
C PRO A 35 -6.26 -3.67 2.54
N ASN A 36 -6.98 -3.66 3.66
CA ASN A 36 -8.14 -4.54 3.82
C ASN A 36 -9.38 -3.83 3.27
N TYR A 37 -9.86 -4.26 2.12
CA TYR A 37 -11.01 -3.68 1.42
C TYR A 37 -12.37 -4.15 1.96
N GLU A 38 -12.41 -5.18 2.82
CA GLU A 38 -13.65 -5.76 3.37
C GLU A 38 -14.10 -5.11 4.69
N LYS A 39 -13.50 -4.01 5.09
CA LYS A 39 -13.84 -3.33 6.35
C LYS A 39 -14.96 -2.31 6.15
N GLU A 40 -15.97 -2.41 6.99
CA GLU A 40 -16.89 -1.29 7.23
C GLU A 40 -16.13 -0.15 7.91
N ILE A 41 -16.11 1.02 7.29
CA ILE A 41 -15.43 2.21 7.81
C ILE A 41 -16.48 3.31 7.99
N LYS A 42 -16.62 3.81 9.19
CA LYS A 42 -17.46 4.99 9.45
C LYS A 42 -16.67 6.24 9.12
N LEU A 43 -17.07 6.91 8.05
CA LEU A 43 -16.46 8.17 7.59
C LEU A 43 -17.40 9.34 7.88
N PHE A 44 -16.80 10.46 8.34
CA PHE A 44 -17.54 11.71 8.50
C PHE A 44 -17.66 12.41 7.14
N GLY A 45 -18.83 12.98 6.87
CA GLY A 45 -19.10 13.78 5.66
C GLY A 45 -19.94 13.08 4.61
N LEU A 46 -20.38 11.85 4.83
CA LEU A 46 -21.38 11.15 4.05
C LEU A 46 -22.77 11.51 4.57
N ASP A 47 -23.71 11.72 3.67
CA ASP A 47 -25.11 11.99 4.00
C ASP A 47 -25.93 10.68 4.04
N ALA A 48 -25.47 9.64 3.32
CA ALA A 48 -26.08 8.31 3.28
C ALA A 48 -25.01 7.21 3.22
N GLU A 49 -25.44 5.96 3.30
CA GLU A 49 -24.58 4.79 3.17
C GLU A 49 -24.02 4.69 1.75
N LEU A 50 -22.71 4.45 1.67
CA LEU A 50 -21.97 4.29 0.42
C LEU A 50 -21.32 2.91 0.42
N GLU A 51 -21.56 2.15 -0.65
CA GLU A 51 -20.95 0.84 -0.84
C GLU A 51 -19.88 0.90 -1.94
N ILE A 52 -18.70 0.34 -1.66
CA ILE A 52 -17.60 0.23 -2.61
C ILE A 52 -17.22 -1.24 -2.72
N ILE A 53 -17.47 -1.85 -3.86
CA ILE A 53 -17.15 -3.24 -4.16
C ILE A 53 -16.03 -3.29 -5.19
N ARG A 54 -14.99 -4.08 -4.92
CA ARG A 54 -13.91 -4.32 -5.90
C ARG A 54 -14.11 -5.67 -6.58
N ASP A 55 -14.04 -5.67 -7.89
CA ASP A 55 -14.12 -6.91 -8.70
C ASP A 55 -12.81 -7.71 -8.69
N THR A 56 -12.79 -8.83 -9.41
CA THR A 56 -11.61 -9.71 -9.54
C THR A 56 -10.40 -9.03 -10.20
N TYR A 57 -10.61 -7.94 -10.92
CA TYR A 57 -9.57 -7.12 -11.52
C TYR A 57 -9.18 -5.92 -10.64
N ASN A 58 -9.69 -5.89 -9.41
CA ASN A 58 -9.50 -4.80 -8.45
C ASN A 58 -10.08 -3.45 -8.91
N VAL A 59 -11.05 -3.47 -9.84
CA VAL A 59 -11.77 -2.28 -10.27
C VAL A 59 -12.85 -1.96 -9.25
N PRO A 60 -12.87 -0.74 -8.68
CA PRO A 60 -13.86 -0.34 -7.70
C PRO A 60 -15.18 0.06 -8.37
N HIS A 61 -16.27 -0.50 -7.89
CA HIS A 61 -17.64 -0.13 -8.21
C HIS A 61 -18.24 0.60 -7.03
N ILE A 62 -18.72 1.81 -7.24
CA ILE A 62 -19.20 2.71 -6.19
C ILE A 62 -20.72 2.85 -6.32
N PHE A 63 -21.44 2.51 -5.26
CA PHE A 63 -22.90 2.59 -5.19
C PHE A 63 -23.29 3.54 -4.07
N GLY A 64 -24.06 4.57 -4.39
CA GLY A 64 -24.53 5.57 -3.44
C GLY A 64 -25.91 6.11 -3.83
N GLN A 65 -26.54 6.80 -2.89
CA GLN A 65 -27.89 7.35 -3.10
C GLN A 65 -27.90 8.76 -3.68
N ASN A 66 -26.78 9.48 -3.59
CA ASN A 66 -26.64 10.84 -4.09
C ASN A 66 -25.26 11.08 -4.70
N ASP A 67 -25.19 12.05 -5.60
CA ASP A 67 -23.96 12.38 -6.35
C ASP A 67 -22.82 12.84 -5.44
N LYS A 68 -23.12 13.54 -4.34
CA LYS A 68 -22.12 14.03 -3.39
C LYS A 68 -21.37 12.87 -2.74
N ASP A 69 -22.09 11.85 -2.27
CA ASP A 69 -21.50 10.69 -1.63
C ASP A 69 -20.74 9.82 -2.63
N ILE A 70 -21.26 9.66 -3.86
CA ILE A 70 -20.56 8.96 -4.95
C ILE A 70 -19.24 9.65 -5.29
N LEU A 71 -19.21 10.98 -5.41
CA LEU A 71 -17.99 11.74 -5.66
C LEU A 71 -17.00 11.65 -4.49
N PHE A 72 -17.52 11.63 -3.25
CA PHE A 72 -16.68 11.39 -2.07
C PHE A 72 -16.04 10.00 -2.13
N GLY A 73 -16.82 8.96 -2.45
CA GLY A 73 -16.34 7.58 -2.61
C GLY A 73 -15.28 7.46 -3.71
N LEU A 74 -15.48 8.15 -4.84
CA LEU A 74 -14.51 8.20 -5.92
C LEU A 74 -13.18 8.81 -5.46
N GLY A 75 -13.23 9.91 -4.72
CA GLY A 75 -12.03 10.52 -4.13
C GLY A 75 -11.33 9.61 -3.13
N TYR A 76 -12.10 8.91 -2.31
CA TYR A 76 -11.59 7.94 -1.35
C TYR A 76 -10.85 6.77 -2.03
N VAL A 77 -11.44 6.17 -3.06
CA VAL A 77 -10.83 5.09 -3.84
C VAL A 77 -9.55 5.56 -4.54
N HIS A 78 -9.57 6.76 -5.14
CA HIS A 78 -8.37 7.32 -5.74
C HIS A 78 -7.25 7.52 -4.69
N ALA A 79 -7.60 7.94 -3.48
CA ALA A 79 -6.64 8.08 -2.39
C ALA A 79 -6.08 6.72 -1.94
N GLN A 80 -6.91 5.68 -1.86
CA GLN A 80 -6.43 4.33 -1.56
C GLN A 80 -5.42 3.81 -2.58
N ASP A 81 -5.69 4.03 -3.87
CA ASP A 81 -4.88 3.45 -4.94
C ASP A 81 -3.67 4.31 -5.31
N ARG A 82 -3.78 5.66 -5.19
CA ARG A 82 -2.80 6.60 -5.77
C ARG A 82 -2.53 7.83 -4.90
N LEU A 83 -2.53 7.69 -3.59
CA LEU A 83 -2.37 8.82 -2.66
C LEU A 83 -1.10 9.64 -2.95
N TRP A 84 0.03 8.97 -3.20
CA TRP A 84 1.29 9.65 -3.50
C TRP A 84 1.21 10.48 -4.78
N GLN A 85 0.60 9.93 -5.84
CA GLN A 85 0.43 10.63 -7.11
C GLN A 85 -0.47 11.86 -6.93
N MET A 86 -1.59 11.72 -6.22
CA MET A 86 -2.49 12.83 -5.92
C MET A 86 -1.79 13.93 -5.12
N ALA A 87 -1.07 13.56 -4.07
CA ALA A 87 -0.32 14.50 -3.24
C ALA A 87 0.77 15.24 -4.03
N THR A 88 1.47 14.55 -4.91
CA THR A 88 2.52 15.13 -5.76
C THR A 88 1.93 16.08 -6.80
N LEU A 89 0.86 15.68 -7.50
CA LEU A 89 0.18 16.53 -8.48
C LEU A 89 -0.40 17.79 -7.84
N ARG A 90 -0.99 17.68 -6.66
CA ARG A 90 -1.50 18.83 -5.90
C ARG A 90 -0.38 19.81 -5.56
N ARG A 91 0.77 19.32 -5.07
CA ARG A 91 1.94 20.17 -4.78
C ARG A 91 2.52 20.79 -6.03
N LYS A 92 2.55 20.05 -7.14
CA LYS A 92 2.99 20.57 -8.43
C LYS A 92 2.11 21.74 -8.88
N ALA A 93 0.79 21.59 -8.81
CA ALA A 93 -0.16 22.64 -9.17
C ALA A 93 -0.05 23.88 -8.27
N GLN A 94 0.36 23.71 -7.02
CA GLN A 94 0.56 24.79 -6.04
C GLN A 94 1.99 25.40 -6.09
N GLY A 95 2.90 24.89 -6.92
CA GLY A 95 4.31 25.32 -6.93
C GLY A 95 5.10 24.88 -5.69
N ARG A 96 4.65 23.85 -4.97
CA ARG A 96 5.19 23.42 -3.67
C ARG A 96 5.95 22.10 -3.73
N LEU A 97 6.47 21.72 -4.88
CA LEU A 97 7.23 20.45 -5.03
C LEU A 97 8.51 20.44 -4.19
N ALA A 98 9.14 21.60 -3.99
CA ALA A 98 10.38 21.73 -3.21
C ALA A 98 10.22 21.27 -1.73
N GLU A 99 9.02 21.28 -1.18
CA GLU A 99 8.76 20.79 0.19
C GLU A 99 9.04 19.28 0.33
N VAL A 100 8.98 18.52 -0.74
CA VAL A 100 9.16 17.06 -0.73
C VAL A 100 10.48 16.66 -1.36
N PHE A 101 10.87 17.32 -2.46
CA PHE A 101 12.06 16.95 -3.22
C PHE A 101 13.28 17.84 -2.94
N GLY A 102 13.12 18.85 -2.08
CA GLY A 102 14.16 19.83 -1.81
C GLY A 102 14.29 20.89 -2.91
N VAL A 103 15.11 21.91 -2.63
CA VAL A 103 15.46 22.96 -3.60
C VAL A 103 16.71 22.48 -4.35
N THR A 104 16.62 22.30 -5.65
CA THR A 104 17.79 22.04 -6.53
C THR A 104 18.40 23.35 -6.95
#